data_c9f7b70ef9375ac05a3e4c45c19e2bc3
#
_entry.id   c9f7b70ef9375ac05a3e4c45c19e2bc3
#
_cell.length_a   1.000
_cell.length_b   1.000
_cell.length_c   1.000
_cell.angle_alpha   90.00
_cell.angle_beta   90.00
_cell.angle_gamma   90.00
#
_symmetry.space_group_name_H-M   'P 1'
#
loop_
_entity.id
_entity.type
_entity.pdbx_description
1 polymer ?
#
loop_
_entity_poly.entity_id
_entity_poly.type
_entity_poly.pdbx_seq_one_letter_code
_entity_poly.pdbx_strand_id
1 'polypeptide(L)'
;DTARSRGLGDVYKRQNEEGKDAYGFNVAYTGDSYGVAFTYGALEDGVARDNMGTDFAYALTAYYTPESDGLPTVSLGYEYGEDDSEVAASDEYTNVFAGLQWSEVGPGSFGVGIGSKTNTVEDTDAQYQTEAFYEYPVNDGMTITGLVYVKDVSTAGTDDTTGVMVKTSFSF
;
A
#
# COMPACT_ATOMS: atom_id res chain seq x y z
N ASP A 1 -30.12 10.17 1.02
CA ASP A 1 -28.83 10.64 1.53
C ASP A 1 -28.55 10.03 2.89
N THR A 2 -27.96 8.88 2.91
CA THR A 2 -27.46 8.28 4.14
C THR A 2 -25.97 8.01 3.98
N ALA A 3 -25.17 9.04 4.27
CA ALA A 3 -23.74 8.86 4.47
C ALA A 3 -23.52 7.82 5.58
N ARG A 4 -23.13 6.62 5.22
CA ARG A 4 -22.70 5.60 6.17
C ARG A 4 -21.26 5.89 6.56
N SER A 5 -21.06 6.73 7.57
CA SER A 5 -19.79 6.80 8.27
C SER A 5 -19.57 5.48 9.00
N ARG A 6 -18.80 4.59 8.45
CA ARG A 6 -18.21 3.47 9.21
C ARG A 6 -16.90 3.95 9.82
N GLY A 7 -17.01 4.63 10.95
CA GLY A 7 -15.88 4.85 11.83
C GLY A 7 -15.66 3.57 12.65
N LEU A 8 -14.76 2.72 12.23
CA LEU A 8 -14.21 1.66 13.08
C LEU A 8 -12.80 2.07 13.43
N GLY A 9 -12.64 2.67 14.59
CA GLY A 9 -11.34 2.80 15.23
C GLY A 9 -11.05 1.49 15.95
N ASP A 10 -10.21 0.64 15.42
CA ASP A 10 -9.64 -0.48 16.16
C ASP A 10 -8.37 -0.01 16.84
N VAL A 11 -8.38 -0.08 18.17
CA VAL A 11 -7.19 0.15 19.01
C VAL A 11 -6.70 -1.20 19.48
N TYR A 12 -5.53 -1.61 19.01
CA TYR A 12 -4.87 -2.82 19.48
C TYR A 12 -3.77 -2.45 20.47
N LYS A 13 -3.88 -2.99 21.68
CA LYS A 13 -2.79 -2.98 22.66
C LYS A 13 -2.28 -4.41 22.82
N ARG A 14 -1.00 -4.62 22.55
CA ARG A 14 -0.29 -5.87 22.87
C ARG A 14 0.68 -5.59 24.00
N GLN A 15 0.47 -6.20 25.15
CA GLN A 15 1.46 -6.25 26.23
C GLN A 15 2.27 -7.54 26.11
N ASN A 16 3.59 -7.43 26.17
CA ASN A 16 4.47 -8.56 26.38
C ASN A 16 4.89 -8.63 27.87
N GLU A 17 5.49 -9.74 28.29
CA GLU A 17 5.92 -9.94 29.67
C GLU A 17 7.05 -8.99 30.12
N GLU A 18 7.64 -8.20 29.19
CA GLU A 18 8.72 -7.26 29.46
C GLU A 18 8.25 -5.79 29.54
N GLY A 19 6.95 -5.55 29.50
CA GLY A 19 6.38 -4.21 29.65
C GLY A 19 6.45 -3.33 28.40
N LYS A 20 6.79 -3.89 27.25
CA LYS A 20 6.87 -3.20 25.95
C LYS A 20 5.54 -3.26 25.25
N ASP A 21 4.98 -2.11 24.96
CA ASP A 21 3.66 -1.97 24.36
C ASP A 21 3.74 -1.61 22.87
N ALA A 22 2.84 -2.17 22.08
CA ALA A 22 2.56 -1.73 20.73
C ALA A 22 1.13 -1.18 20.69
N TYR A 23 0.93 -0.07 20.03
CA TYR A 23 -0.40 0.50 19.84
C TYR A 23 -0.56 1.06 18.43
N GLY A 24 -1.79 1.06 17.98
CA GLY A 24 -2.12 1.62 16.68
C GLY A 24 -3.59 1.96 16.59
N PHE A 25 -3.92 2.83 15.68
CA PHE A 25 -5.31 3.15 15.33
C PHE A 25 -5.44 3.40 13.84
N ASN A 26 -6.66 3.17 13.34
CA ASN A 26 -7.04 3.50 12.00
C ASN A 26 -8.35 4.29 12.03
N VAL A 27 -8.39 5.36 11.26
CA VAL A 27 -9.61 6.14 11.03
C VAL A 27 -9.85 6.22 9.54
N ALA A 28 -11.04 5.80 9.10
CA ALA A 28 -11.40 5.82 7.69
C ALA A 28 -12.76 6.47 7.47
N TYR A 29 -12.85 7.22 6.39
CA TYR A 29 -14.09 7.75 5.85
C TYR A 29 -14.30 7.20 4.44
N THR A 30 -15.51 6.70 4.16
CA THR A 30 -15.91 6.23 2.83
C THR A 30 -17.20 6.93 2.43
N GLY A 31 -17.13 7.74 1.40
CA GLY A 31 -18.27 8.37 0.72
C GLY A 31 -18.61 7.63 -0.56
N ASP A 32 -19.54 8.18 -1.34
CA ASP A 32 -20.02 7.55 -2.58
C ASP A 32 -18.95 7.57 -3.67
N SER A 33 -18.21 8.68 -3.78
CA SER A 33 -17.20 8.86 -4.85
C SER A 33 -15.77 8.94 -4.34
N TYR A 34 -15.52 8.98 -3.03
CA TYR A 34 -14.17 9.08 -2.49
C TYR A 34 -14.07 8.44 -1.11
N GLY A 35 -12.88 8.07 -0.77
CA GLY A 35 -12.55 7.62 0.58
C GLY A 35 -11.17 8.09 0.99
N VAL A 36 -10.97 8.21 2.29
CA VAL A 36 -9.69 8.54 2.91
C VAL A 36 -9.53 7.73 4.18
N ALA A 37 -8.32 7.24 4.42
CA ALA A 37 -7.98 6.54 5.65
C ALA A 37 -6.64 7.02 6.18
N PHE A 38 -6.56 7.17 7.49
CA PHE A 38 -5.33 7.43 8.21
C PHE A 38 -5.07 6.29 9.19
N THR A 39 -3.86 5.76 9.14
CA THR A 39 -3.39 4.71 10.04
C THR A 39 -2.16 5.22 10.78
N TYR A 40 -2.08 4.93 12.05
CA TYR A 40 -0.91 5.19 12.89
C TYR A 40 -0.59 3.95 13.70
N GLY A 41 0.69 3.62 13.82
CA GLY A 41 1.20 2.57 14.67
C GLY A 41 2.49 3.02 15.35
N ALA A 42 2.68 2.60 16.58
CA ALA A 42 3.90 2.83 17.32
C ALA A 42 4.26 1.62 18.17
N LEU A 43 5.54 1.42 18.37
CA LEU A 43 6.13 0.39 19.19
C LEU A 43 6.91 1.07 20.29
N GLU A 44 6.71 0.67 21.54
CA GLU A 44 7.52 1.14 22.64
C GLU A 44 8.86 0.41 22.65
N ASP A 45 9.94 1.13 23.01
CA ASP A 45 11.34 0.69 23.00
C ASP A 45 11.57 -0.80 23.23
N GLY A 46 12.22 -1.45 22.29
CA GLY A 46 12.70 -2.83 22.40
C GLY A 46 11.71 -3.94 22.06
N VAL A 47 10.55 -3.63 21.43
CA VAL A 47 9.69 -4.66 20.84
C VAL A 47 10.24 -5.13 19.48
N ALA A 48 11.25 -4.44 18.98
CA ALA A 48 11.95 -4.82 17.77
C ALA A 48 12.56 -6.22 17.91
N ARG A 49 12.09 -7.14 17.09
CA ARG A 49 12.76 -8.41 16.89
C ARG A 49 14.09 -8.13 16.20
N ASP A 50 15.19 -8.38 16.93
CA ASP A 50 16.54 -8.45 16.37
C ASP A 50 16.79 -7.48 15.20
N ASN A 51 16.98 -6.19 15.48
CA ASN A 51 17.44 -5.17 14.54
C ASN A 51 16.45 -4.68 13.45
N MET A 52 15.16 -4.76 13.67
CA MET A 52 14.15 -4.12 12.84
C MET A 52 13.12 -3.40 13.73
N GLY A 53 13.43 -2.21 14.17
CA GLY A 53 12.56 -1.44 15.06
C GLY A 53 11.99 -0.22 14.36
N THR A 54 10.76 -0.29 13.88
CA THR A 54 10.00 0.92 13.55
C THR A 54 9.44 1.47 14.84
N ASP A 55 9.88 2.63 15.28
CA ASP A 55 9.35 3.30 16.46
C ASP A 55 7.92 3.72 16.26
N PHE A 56 7.66 4.38 15.16
CA PHE A 56 6.31 4.66 14.70
C PHE A 56 6.23 4.74 13.19
N ALA A 57 5.04 4.51 12.69
CA ALA A 57 4.70 4.76 11.30
C ALA A 57 3.29 5.35 11.19
N TYR A 58 3.07 6.17 10.20
CA TYR A 58 1.74 6.57 9.80
C TYR A 58 1.56 6.47 8.29
N ALA A 59 0.34 6.19 7.89
CA ALA A 59 -0.05 6.11 6.50
C ALA A 59 -1.33 6.91 6.24
N LEU A 60 -1.36 7.60 5.11
CA LEU A 60 -2.54 8.25 4.57
C LEU A 60 -2.84 7.64 3.21
N THR A 61 -4.07 7.15 3.05
CA THR A 61 -4.55 6.64 1.77
C THR A 61 -5.82 7.35 1.35
N ALA A 62 -5.98 7.58 0.07
CA ALA A 62 -7.18 8.20 -0.48
C ALA A 62 -7.50 7.60 -1.85
N TYR A 63 -8.80 7.58 -2.19
CA TYR A 63 -9.23 7.31 -3.55
C TYR A 63 -10.34 8.27 -3.96
N TYR A 64 -10.46 8.47 -5.25
CA TYR A 64 -11.55 9.21 -5.88
C TYR A 64 -12.02 8.50 -7.13
N THR A 65 -13.33 8.22 -7.20
CA THR A 65 -14.00 7.62 -8.35
C THR A 65 -14.89 8.67 -8.99
N PRO A 66 -14.53 9.20 -10.19
CA PRO A 66 -15.37 10.16 -10.90
C PRO A 66 -16.72 9.56 -11.27
N GLU A 67 -17.77 10.40 -11.27
CA GLU A 67 -19.11 9.99 -11.72
C GLU A 67 -19.22 9.84 -13.23
N SER A 68 -18.21 10.36 -13.96
CA SER A 68 -18.21 10.32 -15.44
C SER A 68 -17.66 8.98 -15.94
N ASP A 69 -18.41 8.37 -16.85
CA ASP A 69 -18.00 7.14 -17.53
C ASP A 69 -16.65 7.33 -18.25
N GLY A 70 -15.83 6.29 -18.22
CA GLY A 70 -14.54 6.27 -18.91
C GLY A 70 -13.38 6.97 -18.19
N LEU A 71 -13.62 7.66 -17.07
CA LEU A 71 -12.57 8.18 -16.21
C LEU A 71 -12.12 7.12 -15.19
N PRO A 72 -10.84 7.07 -14.85
CA PRO A 72 -10.34 6.12 -13.89
C PRO A 72 -10.65 6.54 -12.46
N THR A 73 -10.79 5.57 -11.58
CA THR A 73 -10.57 5.76 -10.15
C THR A 73 -9.10 6.08 -9.91
N VAL A 74 -8.84 7.15 -9.17
CA VAL A 74 -7.50 7.55 -8.75
C VAL A 74 -7.29 7.10 -7.32
N SER A 75 -6.18 6.43 -7.04
CA SER A 75 -5.78 6.03 -5.70
C SER A 75 -4.41 6.61 -5.36
N LEU A 76 -4.26 7.13 -4.15
CA LEU A 76 -3.04 7.70 -3.63
C LEU A 76 -2.72 7.11 -2.27
N GLY A 77 -1.44 6.92 -1.99
CA GLY A 77 -0.94 6.47 -0.71
C GLY A 77 0.35 7.22 -0.34
N TYR A 78 0.48 7.50 0.93
CA TYR A 78 1.68 8.04 1.55
C TYR A 78 1.90 7.34 2.88
N GLU A 79 3.12 6.94 3.14
CA GLU A 79 3.56 6.34 4.40
C GLU A 79 4.87 6.98 4.83
N TYR A 80 4.99 7.21 6.11
CA TYR A 80 6.23 7.64 6.76
C TYR A 80 6.41 6.83 8.04
N GLY A 81 7.65 6.46 8.34
CA GLY A 81 8.00 5.81 9.58
C GLY A 81 9.43 6.14 9.99
N GLU A 82 9.66 6.04 11.27
CA GLU A 82 10.98 6.15 11.89
C GLU A 82 11.40 4.79 12.42
N ASP A 83 12.67 4.47 12.25
CA ASP A 83 13.32 3.25 12.73
C ASP A 83 14.53 3.64 13.58
N ASP A 84 14.43 3.46 14.88
CA ASP A 84 15.51 3.77 15.85
C ASP A 84 16.42 2.54 16.08
N SER A 85 16.55 1.68 15.09
CA SER A 85 17.49 0.57 15.20
C SER A 85 18.93 1.07 15.04
N GLU A 86 19.80 0.77 16.00
CA GLU A 86 21.24 1.08 15.93
C GLU A 86 21.95 0.43 14.71
N VAL A 87 21.22 -0.35 13.93
CA VAL A 87 21.72 -1.10 12.75
C VAL A 87 21.20 -0.52 11.44
N ALA A 88 20.14 0.27 11.46
CA ALA A 88 19.66 0.96 10.28
C ALA A 88 20.58 2.11 9.92
N ALA A 89 20.96 2.18 8.67
CA ALA A 89 21.75 3.30 8.14
C ALA A 89 20.90 4.55 7.91
N SER A 90 19.59 4.48 8.14
CA SER A 90 18.63 5.57 8.06
C SER A 90 17.59 5.41 9.15
N ASP A 91 17.32 6.48 9.85
CA ASP A 91 16.36 6.52 10.95
C ASP A 91 14.91 6.70 10.46
N GLU A 92 14.71 6.99 9.19
CA GLU A 92 13.40 7.28 8.61
C GLU A 92 13.20 6.71 7.20
N TYR A 93 11.95 6.46 6.85
CA TYR A 93 11.56 6.06 5.49
C TYR A 93 10.26 6.72 5.05
N THR A 94 10.14 6.92 3.74
CA THR A 94 8.92 7.42 3.10
C THR A 94 8.53 6.53 1.94
N ASN A 95 7.25 6.15 1.88
CA ASN A 95 6.67 5.45 0.75
C ASN A 95 5.56 6.28 0.11
N VAL A 96 5.49 6.23 -1.19
CA VAL A 96 4.42 6.84 -1.97
C VAL A 96 3.81 5.83 -2.94
N PHE A 97 2.53 5.98 -3.20
CA PHE A 97 1.80 5.18 -4.18
C PHE A 97 0.85 6.07 -4.97
N ALA A 98 0.75 5.82 -6.27
CA ALA A 98 -0.30 6.37 -7.13
C ALA A 98 -0.81 5.28 -8.07
N GLY A 99 -2.12 5.20 -8.23
CA GLY A 99 -2.78 4.22 -9.09
C GLY A 99 -3.96 4.81 -9.84
N LEU A 100 -4.18 4.30 -11.04
CA LEU A 100 -5.34 4.58 -11.89
C LEU A 100 -6.00 3.26 -12.26
N GLN A 101 -7.32 3.18 -12.14
CA GLN A 101 -8.08 1.99 -12.51
C GLN A 101 -9.34 2.37 -13.27
N TRP A 102 -9.51 1.80 -14.46
CA TRP A 102 -10.71 1.85 -15.27
C TRP A 102 -11.51 0.57 -15.05
N SER A 103 -12.75 0.70 -14.61
CA SER A 103 -13.64 -0.44 -14.35
C SER A 103 -14.23 -1.07 -15.60
N GLU A 104 -14.30 -0.32 -16.70
CA GLU A 104 -14.93 -0.73 -17.94
C GLU A 104 -13.98 -0.56 -19.13
N VAL A 105 -13.12 -1.55 -19.35
CA VAL A 105 -12.24 -1.64 -20.51
C VAL A 105 -12.59 -2.91 -21.29
N GLY A 106 -13.50 -2.81 -22.24
CA GLY A 106 -14.13 -3.96 -22.87
C GLY A 106 -14.92 -4.77 -21.84
N PRO A 107 -14.70 -6.08 -21.73
CA PRO A 107 -15.41 -6.92 -20.73
C PRO A 107 -14.79 -6.90 -19.33
N GLY A 108 -13.68 -6.21 -19.14
CA GLY A 108 -12.92 -6.27 -17.90
C GLY A 108 -12.51 -4.90 -17.37
N SER A 109 -11.56 -4.90 -16.44
CA SER A 109 -10.96 -3.70 -15.88
C SER A 109 -9.46 -3.62 -16.18
N PHE A 110 -8.94 -2.41 -16.27
CA PHE A 110 -7.53 -2.13 -16.48
C PHE A 110 -7.01 -1.21 -15.39
N GLY A 111 -5.80 -1.47 -14.93
CA GLY A 111 -5.16 -0.60 -13.96
C GLY A 111 -3.67 -0.45 -14.21
N VAL A 112 -3.17 0.70 -13.77
CA VAL A 112 -1.74 1.00 -13.70
C VAL A 112 -1.43 1.59 -12.33
N GLY A 113 -0.26 1.28 -11.79
CA GLY A 113 0.19 1.80 -10.52
C GLY A 113 1.69 1.99 -10.49
N ILE A 114 2.11 2.95 -9.69
CA ILE A 114 3.50 3.19 -9.33
C ILE A 114 3.60 3.38 -7.82
N GLY A 115 4.59 2.76 -7.21
CA GLY A 115 4.86 2.93 -5.80
C GLY A 115 6.35 2.90 -5.51
N SER A 116 6.78 3.61 -4.49
CA SER A 116 8.13 3.49 -3.99
C SER A 116 8.27 2.21 -3.17
N LYS A 117 9.47 1.67 -3.15
CA LYS A 117 9.86 0.61 -2.23
C LYS A 117 10.46 1.25 -0.99
N THR A 118 10.09 0.74 0.17
CA THR A 118 10.72 1.13 1.44
C THR A 118 12.23 0.99 1.32
N ASN A 119 12.93 2.08 1.56
CA ASN A 119 14.37 2.12 1.60
C ASN A 119 14.78 2.80 2.91
N THR A 120 15.43 2.03 3.77
CA THR A 120 15.95 2.47 5.06
C THR A 120 17.48 2.66 5.02
N VAL A 121 18.07 2.68 3.83
CA VAL A 121 19.51 2.89 3.66
C VAL A 121 19.76 4.33 3.27
N GLU A 122 20.49 5.06 4.10
CA GLU A 122 20.88 6.44 3.87
C GLU A 122 21.65 6.58 2.53
N ASP A 123 21.50 7.72 1.86
CA ASP A 123 22.14 8.04 0.58
C ASP A 123 21.83 7.08 -0.59
N THR A 124 20.72 6.31 -0.51
CA THR A 124 20.30 5.45 -1.61
C THR A 124 19.13 6.10 -2.36
N ASP A 125 19.19 6.10 -3.68
CA ASP A 125 18.11 6.60 -4.53
C ASP A 125 16.80 5.85 -4.28
N ALA A 126 15.68 6.58 -4.30
CA ALA A 126 14.36 6.00 -4.17
C ALA A 126 14.13 4.97 -5.29
N GLN A 127 13.70 3.77 -4.91
CA GLN A 127 13.36 2.70 -5.84
C GLN A 127 11.86 2.67 -6.07
N TYR A 128 11.47 2.48 -7.33
CA TYR A 128 10.07 2.42 -7.72
C TYR A 128 9.72 1.05 -8.31
N GLN A 129 8.48 0.69 -8.15
CA GLN A 129 7.84 -0.40 -8.86
C GLN A 129 6.65 0.14 -9.61
N THR A 130 6.61 -0.12 -10.91
CA THR A 130 5.48 0.22 -11.77
C THR A 130 4.84 -1.08 -12.23
N GLU A 131 3.50 -1.12 -12.21
CA GLU A 131 2.74 -2.27 -12.68
C GLU A 131 1.56 -1.84 -13.55
N ALA A 132 1.18 -2.72 -14.47
CA ALA A 132 -0.05 -2.62 -15.24
C ALA A 132 -0.73 -3.97 -15.26
N PHE A 133 -2.05 -3.99 -15.06
CA PHE A 133 -2.82 -5.22 -15.07
C PHE A 133 -4.11 -5.08 -15.89
N TYR A 134 -4.56 -6.21 -16.39
CA TYR A 134 -5.89 -6.34 -16.96
C TYR A 134 -6.61 -7.54 -16.31
N GLU A 135 -7.78 -7.25 -15.76
CA GLU A 135 -8.63 -8.24 -15.12
C GLU A 135 -9.79 -8.59 -16.03
N TYR A 136 -9.90 -9.85 -16.39
CA TYR A 136 -10.93 -10.39 -17.26
C TYR A 136 -11.88 -11.32 -16.51
N PRO A 137 -13.16 -10.98 -16.35
CA PRO A 137 -14.16 -11.88 -15.81
C PRO A 137 -14.51 -12.98 -16.83
N VAL A 138 -14.18 -14.21 -16.51
CA VAL A 138 -14.49 -15.35 -17.37
C VAL A 138 -15.97 -15.74 -17.22
N ASN A 139 -16.45 -15.70 -15.98
CA ASN A 139 -17.85 -15.91 -15.57
C ASN A 139 -18.04 -15.36 -14.13
N ASP A 140 -19.25 -15.49 -13.59
CA ASP A 140 -19.62 -14.97 -12.26
C ASP A 140 -18.76 -15.50 -11.11
N GLY A 141 -18.11 -16.64 -11.27
CA GLY A 141 -17.27 -17.28 -10.25
C GLY A 141 -15.79 -17.33 -10.59
N MET A 142 -15.35 -16.78 -11.75
CA MET A 142 -13.96 -16.91 -12.18
C MET A 142 -13.45 -15.65 -12.86
N THR A 143 -12.30 -15.17 -12.41
CA THR A 143 -11.58 -14.02 -12.99
C THR A 143 -10.13 -14.40 -13.29
N ILE A 144 -9.60 -13.94 -14.42
CA ILE A 144 -8.19 -14.06 -14.79
C ILE A 144 -7.60 -12.66 -14.86
N THR A 145 -6.48 -12.43 -14.16
CA THR A 145 -5.73 -11.19 -14.19
C THR A 145 -4.35 -11.43 -14.77
N GLY A 146 -4.05 -10.77 -15.87
CA GLY A 146 -2.70 -10.65 -16.40
C GLY A 146 -2.05 -9.38 -15.86
N LEU A 147 -0.81 -9.46 -15.41
CA LEU A 147 -0.05 -8.35 -14.82
C LEU A 147 1.37 -8.34 -15.37
N VAL A 148 1.87 -7.17 -15.68
CA VAL A 148 3.28 -6.90 -15.99
C VAL A 148 3.80 -5.87 -15.02
N TYR A 149 5.05 -6.01 -14.59
CA TYR A 149 5.68 -5.05 -13.69
C TYR A 149 7.14 -4.80 -14.06
N VAL A 150 7.61 -3.62 -13.71
CA VAL A 150 9.01 -3.22 -13.73
C VAL A 150 9.36 -2.76 -12.32
N LYS A 151 10.48 -3.22 -11.81
CA LYS A 151 10.98 -2.91 -10.48
C LYS A 151 12.42 -2.45 -10.56
N ASP A 152 12.69 -1.29 -10.02
CA ASP A 152 14.05 -0.76 -9.88
C ASP A 152 14.90 -1.67 -8.97
N VAL A 153 16.15 -1.80 -9.32
CA VAL A 153 17.15 -2.56 -8.54
C VAL A 153 18.22 -1.60 -8.00
N SER A 154 18.42 -1.61 -6.68
CA SER A 154 19.35 -0.71 -5.98
C SER A 154 20.84 -0.97 -6.24
N THR A 155 21.18 -2.00 -6.98
CA THR A 155 22.58 -2.35 -7.22
C THR A 155 23.10 -1.63 -8.46
N ALA A 156 24.07 -0.74 -8.28
CA ALA A 156 24.69 -0.03 -9.38
C ALA A 156 25.20 -1.00 -10.45
N GLY A 157 24.81 -0.76 -11.71
CA GLY A 157 25.17 -1.61 -12.84
C GLY A 157 24.30 -2.87 -13.02
N THR A 158 23.21 -2.99 -12.27
CA THR A 158 22.19 -4.04 -12.44
C THR A 158 20.98 -3.46 -13.15
N ASP A 159 20.49 -4.14 -14.18
CA ASP A 159 19.29 -3.74 -14.92
C ASP A 159 18.03 -3.93 -14.05
N ASP A 160 17.01 -3.13 -14.32
CA ASP A 160 15.69 -3.26 -13.69
C ASP A 160 15.07 -4.63 -13.94
N THR A 161 14.34 -5.12 -12.97
CA THR A 161 13.66 -6.41 -13.09
C THR A 161 12.29 -6.23 -13.71
N THR A 162 12.07 -6.86 -14.88
CA THR A 162 10.75 -6.95 -15.49
C THR A 162 10.16 -8.33 -15.27
N GLY A 163 8.89 -8.38 -14.88
CA GLY A 163 8.19 -9.64 -14.65
C GLY A 163 6.77 -9.63 -15.21
N VAL A 164 6.24 -10.84 -15.38
CA VAL A 164 4.87 -11.09 -15.81
C VAL A 164 4.24 -12.07 -14.84
N MET A 165 2.98 -11.83 -14.48
CA MET A 165 2.20 -12.72 -13.62
C MET A 165 0.81 -12.95 -14.21
N VAL A 166 0.30 -14.16 -14.04
CA VAL A 166 -1.11 -14.48 -14.32
C VAL A 166 -1.71 -15.04 -13.03
N LYS A 167 -2.79 -14.41 -12.59
CA LYS A 167 -3.56 -14.81 -11.41
C LYS A 167 -4.94 -15.29 -11.84
N THR A 168 -5.40 -16.39 -11.29
CA THR A 168 -6.80 -16.86 -11.44
C THR A 168 -7.47 -16.81 -10.07
N SER A 169 -8.62 -16.16 -9.99
CA SER A 169 -9.43 -16.04 -8.78
C SER A 169 -10.74 -16.79 -8.97
N PHE A 170 -11.16 -17.54 -7.95
CA PHE A 170 -12.43 -18.26 -7.92
C PHE A 170 -13.27 -17.76 -6.75
N SER A 171 -14.59 -17.60 -6.98
CA SER A 171 -15.60 -17.24 -5.98
C SER A 171 -16.66 -18.35 -5.94
N PHE A 172 -16.99 -18.88 -4.74
CA PHE A 172 -17.95 -19.95 -4.55
C PHE A 172 -19.10 -19.49 -3.68
#